data_d6f7aa34244558b455da1b3b018de281
#
_entry.id   d6f7aa34244558b455da1b3b018de281
#
_cell.length_a   1.000
_cell.length_b   1.000
_cell.length_c   1.000
_cell.angle_alpha   90.00
_cell.angle_beta   90.00
_cell.angle_gamma   90.00
#
_symmetry.space_group_name_H-M   'P 1'
#
loop_
_entity.id
_entity.type
_entity.pdbx_description
1 polymer ?
#
loop_
_entity_poly.entity_id
_entity_poly.type
_entity_poly.pdbx_seq_one_letter_code
_entity_poly.pdbx_strand_id
1 'polypeptide(L)'
;MSIIESKKDKLFNKMKYLSKKYWKLDTFEREQDDKFIEDEKELSSVGKEIFEHFGLSDKNIKLFADICSAPGMYSKIILDSYEKTTGIGISLPIEEGGVPYTLKDPRYKIFYKNILDKSYKLELTDPLKLDLGLASCVSYQHDAKNSFYLNLELIFKSLMLILPNLKNEGNLIINLTIKNVELAFNIVNILHPMFNTFKLWKSSNIWSTKNTFYFFGYGFKDNYSSEIFSNMLEMIKYKHSPINDHFTGTIEEYKIIYEQMKKIYETRIKAWESLINDSNRQNNKRYIK
;
A
#
# COMPACT_ATOMS: atom_id res chain seq x y z
N MET A 1 4.25 -16.72 -20.86
CA MET A 1 3.98 -17.61 -19.70
C MET A 1 2.66 -17.16 -19.11
N SER A 2 1.60 -17.96 -19.22
CA SER A 2 0.25 -17.49 -18.85
C SER A 2 0.10 -17.52 -17.35
N ILE A 3 -0.65 -16.57 -16.78
CA ILE A 3 -1.18 -16.53 -15.39
C ILE A 3 -1.84 -17.88 -14.97
N ILE A 4 -2.11 -18.76 -15.92
CA ILE A 4 -2.61 -20.13 -15.70
C ILE A 4 -1.65 -20.96 -14.81
N GLU A 5 -0.36 -20.67 -14.78
CA GLU A 5 0.57 -21.33 -13.86
C GLU A 5 0.41 -20.86 -12.42
N SER A 6 0.00 -19.61 -12.16
CA SER A 6 -0.29 -19.12 -10.81
C SER A 6 -1.47 -19.86 -10.17
N LYS A 7 -2.46 -20.28 -10.97
CA LYS A 7 -3.60 -21.11 -10.50
C LYS A 7 -3.19 -22.51 -10.07
N LYS A 8 -2.04 -23.00 -10.52
CA LYS A 8 -1.45 -24.28 -10.12
C LYS A 8 -0.43 -24.15 -8.99
N ASP A 9 -0.07 -22.92 -8.60
CA ASP A 9 0.90 -22.68 -7.55
C ASP A 9 0.36 -23.19 -6.21
N LYS A 10 1.12 -24.07 -5.57
CA LYS A 10 0.79 -24.65 -4.26
C LYS A 10 0.63 -23.57 -3.18
N LEU A 11 1.43 -22.52 -3.25
CA LEU A 11 1.41 -21.40 -2.30
C LEU A 11 0.11 -20.59 -2.42
N PHE A 12 -0.30 -20.27 -3.64
CA PHE A 12 -1.56 -19.59 -3.91
C PHE A 12 -2.77 -20.41 -3.43
N ASN A 13 -2.78 -21.72 -3.71
CA ASN A 13 -3.83 -22.62 -3.27
C ASN A 13 -3.87 -22.73 -1.73
N LYS A 14 -2.70 -22.78 -1.07
CA LYS A 14 -2.59 -22.77 0.38
C LYS A 14 -3.14 -21.47 0.96
N MET A 15 -2.79 -20.31 0.38
CA MET A 15 -3.31 -19.01 0.81
C MET A 15 -4.84 -18.93 0.68
N LYS A 16 -5.40 -19.41 -0.42
CA LYS A 16 -6.85 -19.45 -0.64
C LYS A 16 -7.57 -20.37 0.37
N TYR A 17 -6.97 -21.50 0.72
CA TYR A 17 -7.49 -22.41 1.73
C TYR A 17 -7.47 -21.78 3.12
N LEU A 18 -6.36 -21.18 3.52
CA LEU A 18 -6.21 -20.53 4.83
C LEU A 18 -7.08 -19.27 4.94
N SER A 19 -7.25 -18.51 3.87
CA SER A 19 -8.20 -17.40 3.83
C SER A 19 -9.62 -17.86 4.19
N LYS A 20 -10.08 -18.97 3.62
CA LYS A 20 -11.39 -19.53 3.96
C LYS A 20 -11.50 -19.99 5.42
N LYS A 21 -10.41 -20.50 6.02
CA LYS A 21 -10.38 -20.85 7.44
C LYS A 21 -10.38 -19.61 8.33
N TYR A 22 -9.57 -18.64 8.00
CA TYR A 22 -9.52 -17.35 8.70
C TYR A 22 -10.91 -16.67 8.77
N TRP A 23 -11.63 -16.63 7.64
CA TRP A 23 -12.98 -16.06 7.60
C TRP A 23 -14.05 -16.88 8.34
N LYS A 24 -13.73 -18.08 8.82
CA LYS A 24 -14.58 -18.91 9.68
C LYS A 24 -14.27 -18.78 11.18
N LEU A 25 -13.22 -18.05 11.55
CA LEU A 25 -12.95 -17.73 12.96
C LEU A 25 -14.09 -16.90 13.54
N ASP A 26 -14.23 -16.95 14.87
CA ASP A 26 -15.22 -16.13 15.57
C ASP A 26 -15.07 -14.66 15.18
N THR A 27 -16.21 -13.97 15.04
CA THR A 27 -16.25 -12.54 14.71
C THR A 27 -15.41 -11.71 15.68
N PHE A 28 -15.42 -12.06 16.97
CA PHE A 28 -14.62 -11.37 17.99
C PHE A 28 -13.11 -11.47 17.73
N GLU A 29 -12.61 -12.66 17.37
CA GLU A 29 -11.19 -12.86 17.05
C GLU A 29 -10.77 -12.10 15.78
N ARG A 30 -11.67 -12.04 14.78
CA ARG A 30 -11.46 -11.27 13.54
C ARG A 30 -11.53 -9.77 13.79
N GLU A 31 -12.48 -9.32 14.62
CA GLU A 31 -12.63 -7.89 14.95
C GLU A 31 -11.41 -7.34 15.69
N GLN A 32 -10.73 -8.15 16.51
CA GLN A 32 -9.45 -7.74 17.09
C GLN A 32 -8.34 -7.60 16.06
N ASP A 33 -8.28 -8.52 15.08
CA ASP A 33 -7.30 -8.46 14.00
C ASP A 33 -7.68 -7.42 12.93
N ASP A 34 -8.99 -7.25 12.69
CA ASP A 34 -9.54 -6.31 11.70
C ASP A 34 -9.86 -4.93 12.27
N LYS A 35 -9.75 -4.73 13.59
CA LYS A 35 -9.88 -3.41 14.17
C LYS A 35 -8.92 -2.47 13.47
N PHE A 36 -9.53 -1.56 12.74
CA PHE A 36 -8.75 -0.53 12.09
C PHE A 36 -8.22 0.39 13.17
N ILE A 37 -6.94 0.54 13.15
CA ILE A 37 -6.26 1.11 14.26
C ILE A 37 -6.30 2.62 14.10
N GLU A 38 -7.10 3.24 14.90
CA GLU A 38 -7.00 4.64 15.26
C GLU A 38 -5.84 4.88 16.26
N ASP A 39 -5.13 3.80 16.66
CA ASP A 39 -4.04 3.90 17.62
C ASP A 39 -2.77 4.43 16.94
N GLU A 40 -2.46 5.68 17.23
CA GLU A 40 -1.24 6.37 16.79
C GLU A 40 0.04 5.58 17.10
N LYS A 41 0.04 4.78 18.19
CA LYS A 41 1.20 3.96 18.57
C LYS A 41 1.45 2.86 17.56
N GLU A 42 0.40 2.20 17.11
CA GLU A 42 0.53 1.13 16.11
C GLU A 42 0.89 1.69 14.74
N LEU A 43 0.26 2.80 14.31
CA LEU A 43 0.66 3.53 13.09
C LEU A 43 2.13 3.98 13.17
N SER A 44 2.57 4.48 14.32
CA SER A 44 3.96 4.85 14.54
C SER A 44 4.90 3.64 14.48
N SER A 45 4.49 2.51 15.05
CA SER A 45 5.30 1.28 15.06
C SER A 45 5.44 0.69 13.65
N VAL A 46 4.34 0.58 12.91
CA VAL A 46 4.40 0.09 11.52
C VAL A 46 5.14 1.06 10.61
N GLY A 47 4.99 2.37 10.84
CA GLY A 47 5.74 3.40 10.12
C GLY A 47 7.24 3.26 10.32
N LYS A 48 7.71 3.02 11.54
CA LYS A 48 9.13 2.76 11.82
C LYS A 48 9.64 1.54 11.07
N GLU A 49 8.91 0.40 11.08
CA GLU A 49 9.28 -0.77 10.31
C GLU A 49 9.36 -0.47 8.79
N ILE A 50 8.37 0.27 8.25
CA ILE A 50 8.35 0.66 6.83
C ILE A 50 9.60 1.46 6.49
N PHE A 51 9.92 2.48 7.26
CA PHE A 51 11.05 3.37 6.97
C PHE A 51 12.41 2.73 7.23
N GLU A 52 12.51 1.83 8.19
CA GLU A 52 13.71 1.00 8.37
C GLU A 52 13.94 0.12 7.14
N HIS A 53 12.91 -0.60 6.68
CA HIS A 53 13.02 -1.45 5.49
C HIS A 53 13.19 -0.67 4.18
N PHE A 54 12.71 0.55 4.12
CA PHE A 54 12.97 1.47 3.02
C PHE A 54 14.41 2.00 3.03
N GLY A 55 15.07 2.02 4.19
CA GLY A 55 16.39 2.61 4.36
C GLY A 55 16.33 4.15 4.37
N LEU A 56 15.40 4.71 5.17
CA LEU A 56 15.20 6.16 5.25
C LEU A 56 16.46 6.89 5.69
N SER A 57 17.22 6.34 6.64
CA SER A 57 18.48 6.91 7.15
C SER A 57 19.53 7.18 6.07
N ASP A 58 19.48 6.40 4.98
CA ASP A 58 20.47 6.47 3.90
C ASP A 58 20.05 7.44 2.77
N LYS A 59 18.94 8.16 2.97
CA LYS A 59 18.36 9.06 1.97
C LYS A 59 18.59 10.52 2.34
N ASN A 60 18.57 11.38 1.33
CA ASN A 60 18.57 12.83 1.50
C ASN A 60 17.22 13.37 1.02
N ILE A 61 16.25 13.43 1.92
CA ILE A 61 14.88 13.88 1.63
C ILE A 61 14.76 15.34 2.03
N LYS A 62 14.55 16.21 1.07
CA LYS A 62 14.32 17.65 1.28
C LYS A 62 12.85 18.02 1.20
N LEU A 63 12.13 17.40 0.25
CA LEU A 63 10.70 17.61 0.04
C LEU A 63 10.01 16.25 -0.18
N PHE A 64 8.94 16.02 0.56
CA PHE A 64 8.09 14.85 0.36
C PHE A 64 6.61 15.21 0.27
N ALA A 65 5.83 14.33 -0.36
CA ALA A 65 4.37 14.36 -0.30
C ALA A 65 3.83 13.05 0.26
N ASP A 66 2.82 13.15 1.12
CA ASP A 66 2.13 12.02 1.74
C ASP A 66 0.64 12.11 1.42
N ILE A 67 0.18 11.20 0.56
CA ILE A 67 -1.21 11.16 0.09
C ILE A 67 -2.03 10.23 0.99
N CYS A 68 -3.19 10.70 1.45
CA CYS A 68 -4.02 10.10 2.48
C CYS A 68 -3.28 10.01 3.84
N SER A 69 -2.62 11.09 4.20
CA SER A 69 -1.61 11.14 5.25
C SER A 69 -2.16 11.26 6.67
N ALA A 70 -3.44 11.63 6.87
CA ALA A 70 -4.00 11.74 8.23
C ALA A 70 -3.97 10.38 8.97
N PRO A 71 -3.62 10.35 10.25
CA PRO A 71 -3.37 11.47 11.18
C PRO A 71 -1.97 12.09 11.11
N GLY A 72 -1.07 11.64 10.22
CA GLY A 72 0.24 12.25 9.96
C GLY A 72 1.42 11.50 10.59
N MET A 73 1.25 10.26 11.04
CA MET A 73 2.30 9.52 11.74
C MET A 73 3.50 9.18 10.84
N TYR A 74 3.28 8.84 9.57
CA TYR A 74 4.38 8.57 8.63
C TYR A 74 5.16 9.85 8.32
N SER A 75 4.44 10.93 8.06
CA SER A 75 5.05 12.24 7.86
C SER A 75 5.87 12.70 9.07
N LYS A 76 5.37 12.44 10.29
CA LYS A 76 6.11 12.74 11.53
C LYS A 76 7.46 12.02 11.58
N ILE A 77 7.51 10.74 11.25
CA ILE A 77 8.76 9.96 11.26
C ILE A 77 9.80 10.57 10.31
N ILE A 78 9.37 11.01 9.12
CA ILE A 78 10.28 11.65 8.14
C ILE A 78 10.79 12.99 8.69
N LEU A 79 9.92 13.82 9.22
CA LEU A 79 10.28 15.12 9.78
C LEU A 79 11.20 15.00 11.00
N ASP A 80 10.98 13.99 11.84
CA ASP A 80 11.84 13.68 12.99
C ASP A 80 13.24 13.16 12.55
N SER A 81 13.32 12.55 11.37
CA SER A 81 14.58 12.02 10.83
C SER A 81 15.46 13.08 10.18
N TYR A 82 14.90 14.21 9.76
CA TYR A 82 15.63 15.24 9.02
C TYR A 82 15.18 16.66 9.42
N GLU A 83 16.09 17.47 9.92
CA GLU A 83 15.79 18.84 10.38
C GLU A 83 15.33 19.78 9.27
N LYS A 84 15.89 19.64 8.07
CA LYS A 84 15.66 20.56 6.92
C LYS A 84 14.62 20.04 5.93
N THR A 85 13.95 18.93 6.23
CA THR A 85 12.92 18.38 5.37
C THR A 85 11.61 19.13 5.54
N THR A 86 10.93 19.38 4.42
CA THR A 86 9.57 19.89 4.38
C THR A 86 8.64 18.86 3.76
N GLY A 87 7.38 18.88 4.17
CA GLY A 87 6.40 17.90 3.71
C GLY A 87 5.06 18.52 3.33
N ILE A 88 4.37 17.81 2.45
CA ILE A 88 3.01 18.12 2.02
C ILE A 88 2.12 16.93 2.33
N GLY A 89 1.08 17.15 3.12
CA GLY A 89 0.03 16.16 3.41
C GLY A 89 -1.24 16.46 2.65
N ILE A 90 -1.84 15.43 2.08
CA ILE A 90 -3.16 15.51 1.45
C ILE A 90 -4.05 14.46 2.11
N SER A 91 -5.22 14.87 2.58
CA SER A 91 -6.19 13.96 3.18
C SER A 91 -7.61 14.42 2.91
N LEU A 92 -8.55 13.48 3.01
CA LEU A 92 -9.97 13.74 2.88
C LEU A 92 -10.42 14.79 3.92
N PRO A 93 -11.27 15.76 3.55
CA PRO A 93 -11.88 16.67 4.51
C PRO A 93 -12.66 15.93 5.61
N ILE A 94 -12.61 16.48 6.84
CA ILE A 94 -13.29 15.86 8.00
C ILE A 94 -14.80 15.76 7.76
N GLU A 95 -15.40 16.76 7.15
CA GLU A 95 -16.81 16.81 6.78
C GLU A 95 -17.21 15.76 5.73
N GLU A 96 -16.24 15.24 4.98
CA GLU A 96 -16.43 14.13 4.03
C GLU A 96 -16.06 12.76 4.63
N GLY A 97 -15.82 12.69 5.95
CA GLY A 97 -15.45 11.46 6.65
C GLY A 97 -13.95 11.22 6.77
N GLY A 98 -13.14 12.25 6.56
CA GLY A 98 -11.69 12.20 6.79
C GLY A 98 -11.31 12.13 8.25
N VAL A 99 -10.08 11.69 8.51
CA VAL A 99 -9.48 11.63 9.85
C VAL A 99 -8.78 12.97 10.16
N PRO A 100 -8.92 13.51 11.39
CA PRO A 100 -8.20 14.72 11.76
C PRO A 100 -6.70 14.48 11.85
N TYR A 101 -5.91 15.52 11.54
CA TYR A 101 -4.47 15.49 11.75
C TYR A 101 -4.13 15.73 13.22
N THR A 102 -3.20 14.93 13.74
CA THR A 102 -2.56 15.15 15.04
C THR A 102 -1.16 15.75 14.91
N LEU A 103 -0.52 15.60 13.74
CA LEU A 103 0.77 16.20 13.43
C LEU A 103 0.69 17.73 13.39
N LYS A 104 1.52 18.38 14.22
CA LYS A 104 1.71 19.83 14.25
C LYS A 104 3.20 20.14 14.07
N ASP A 105 3.62 20.39 12.85
CA ASP A 105 5.00 20.78 12.52
C ASP A 105 4.97 21.91 11.49
N PRO A 106 5.65 23.03 11.71
CA PRO A 106 5.64 24.18 10.78
C PRO A 106 6.25 23.84 9.42
N ARG A 107 7.03 22.77 9.31
CA ARG A 107 7.61 22.28 8.06
C ARG A 107 6.63 21.45 7.23
N TYR A 108 5.42 21.18 7.76
CA TYR A 108 4.43 20.32 7.14
C TYR A 108 3.17 21.08 6.75
N LYS A 109 2.90 21.17 5.45
CA LYS A 109 1.72 21.84 4.91
C LYS A 109 0.62 20.83 4.61
N ILE A 110 -0.56 21.02 5.22
CA ILE A 110 -1.70 20.12 5.09
C ILE A 110 -2.72 20.70 4.13
N PHE A 111 -3.22 19.86 3.22
CA PHE A 111 -4.31 20.15 2.31
C PHE A 111 -5.45 19.15 2.53
N TYR A 112 -6.61 19.63 2.92
CA TYR A 112 -7.83 18.84 2.97
C TYR A 112 -8.48 18.83 1.60
N LYS A 113 -8.32 17.73 0.85
CA LYS A 113 -8.82 17.55 -0.52
C LYS A 113 -9.23 16.11 -0.75
N ASN A 114 -10.36 15.97 -1.44
CA ASN A 114 -10.76 14.67 -1.96
C ASN A 114 -9.97 14.39 -3.25
N ILE A 115 -9.05 13.44 -3.20
CA ILE A 115 -8.21 13.10 -4.36
C ILE A 115 -9.00 12.42 -5.49
N LEU A 116 -10.22 11.97 -5.23
CA LEU A 116 -11.12 11.42 -6.25
C LEU A 116 -11.80 12.52 -7.08
N ASP A 117 -11.73 13.77 -6.64
CA ASP A 117 -12.18 14.90 -7.45
C ASP A 117 -11.37 14.94 -8.75
N LYS A 118 -12.08 14.92 -9.88
CA LYS A 118 -11.45 14.89 -11.22
C LYS A 118 -10.68 16.16 -11.54
N SER A 119 -11.05 17.27 -10.92
CA SER A 119 -10.40 18.57 -11.12
C SER A 119 -9.13 18.73 -10.28
N TYR A 120 -8.93 17.88 -9.25
CA TYR A 120 -7.80 18.05 -8.35
C TYR A 120 -6.49 17.58 -8.98
N LYS A 121 -5.51 18.47 -8.93
CA LYS A 121 -4.11 18.22 -9.30
C LYS A 121 -3.21 18.70 -8.17
N LEU A 122 -2.13 17.98 -7.92
CA LEU A 122 -1.07 18.45 -7.04
C LEU A 122 -0.15 19.35 -7.87
N GLU A 123 -0.36 20.65 -7.78
CA GLU A 123 0.50 21.61 -8.42
C GLU A 123 1.55 22.07 -7.41
N LEU A 124 2.77 21.59 -7.60
CA LEU A 124 3.93 22.14 -6.89
C LEU A 124 4.40 23.38 -7.64
N THR A 125 4.62 24.46 -6.91
CA THR A 125 5.23 25.66 -7.49
C THR A 125 6.63 25.30 -8.00
N ASP A 126 6.82 25.43 -9.32
CA ASP A 126 8.10 25.22 -9.98
C ASP A 126 9.26 25.96 -9.24
N PRO A 127 10.41 25.35 -8.99
CA PRO A 127 10.95 24.09 -9.53
C PRO A 127 11.01 22.91 -8.53
N LEU A 128 10.13 22.89 -7.54
CA LEU A 128 10.23 21.93 -6.44
C LEU A 128 9.64 20.57 -6.83
N LYS A 129 10.51 19.62 -7.15
CA LYS A 129 10.13 18.22 -7.32
C LYS A 129 10.36 17.41 -6.04
N LEU A 130 9.52 16.41 -5.80
CA LEU A 130 9.55 15.54 -4.63
C LEU A 130 10.78 14.64 -4.63
N ASP A 131 11.47 14.54 -3.50
CA ASP A 131 12.46 13.50 -3.23
C ASP A 131 11.80 12.16 -2.88
N LEU A 132 10.62 12.24 -2.24
CA LEU A 132 9.86 11.07 -1.81
C LEU A 132 8.35 11.32 -1.96
N GLY A 133 7.67 10.36 -2.59
CA GLY A 133 6.23 10.26 -2.56
C GLY A 133 5.77 9.11 -1.68
N LEU A 134 4.76 9.35 -0.84
CA LEU A 134 4.09 8.31 -0.05
C LEU A 134 2.61 8.27 -0.40
N ALA A 135 2.04 7.06 -0.46
CA ALA A 135 0.61 6.86 -0.58
C ALA A 135 0.17 5.63 0.23
N SER A 136 -0.65 5.85 1.24
CA SER A 136 -1.19 4.81 2.10
C SER A 136 -2.71 4.87 2.19
N CYS A 137 -3.36 5.18 1.08
CA CYS A 137 -4.80 5.34 1.00
C CYS A 137 -5.54 4.03 1.24
N VAL A 138 -6.46 4.04 2.18
CA VAL A 138 -7.36 2.91 2.48
C VAL A 138 -8.77 3.44 2.66
N SER A 139 -9.75 2.79 2.01
CA SER A 139 -11.16 3.07 2.23
C SER A 139 -11.74 2.19 3.33
N TYR A 140 -12.53 2.80 4.20
CA TYR A 140 -13.22 2.16 5.32
C TYR A 140 -14.66 1.76 5.02
N GLN A 141 -15.06 1.67 3.77
CA GLN A 141 -16.43 1.29 3.45
C GLN A 141 -16.70 -0.16 3.88
N HIS A 142 -17.83 -0.37 4.55
CA HIS A 142 -18.29 -1.68 5.06
C HIS A 142 -18.59 -2.70 3.95
N ASP A 143 -18.87 -2.24 2.72
CA ASP A 143 -19.06 -3.12 1.57
C ASP A 143 -17.69 -3.54 0.98
N ALA A 144 -17.31 -4.77 1.23
CA ALA A 144 -16.02 -5.34 0.81
C ALA A 144 -15.77 -5.28 -0.71
N LYS A 145 -16.80 -5.31 -1.55
CA LYS A 145 -16.66 -5.25 -3.01
C LYS A 145 -16.41 -3.81 -3.48
N ASN A 146 -17.22 -2.88 -3.01
CA ASN A 146 -17.08 -1.47 -3.35
C ASN A 146 -15.79 -0.89 -2.76
N SER A 147 -15.44 -1.27 -1.53
CA SER A 147 -14.17 -0.93 -0.90
C SER A 147 -12.96 -1.36 -1.72
N PHE A 148 -13.00 -2.53 -2.37
CA PHE A 148 -11.89 -3.00 -3.20
C PHE A 148 -11.65 -2.09 -4.40
N TYR A 149 -12.68 -1.75 -5.16
CA TYR A 149 -12.54 -0.86 -6.33
C TYR A 149 -12.17 0.56 -5.92
N LEU A 150 -12.74 1.06 -4.83
CA LEU A 150 -12.40 2.37 -4.30
C LEU A 150 -10.93 2.45 -3.87
N ASN A 151 -10.39 1.41 -3.21
CA ASN A 151 -8.98 1.35 -2.85
C ASN A 151 -8.06 1.35 -4.08
N LEU A 152 -8.46 0.68 -5.17
CA LEU A 152 -7.72 0.74 -6.43
C LEU A 152 -7.74 2.14 -7.04
N GLU A 153 -8.90 2.78 -7.05
CA GLU A 153 -9.04 4.14 -7.56
C GLU A 153 -8.17 5.12 -6.75
N LEU A 154 -8.16 5.00 -5.42
CA LEU A 154 -7.31 5.77 -4.53
C LEU A 154 -5.80 5.54 -4.81
N ILE A 155 -5.39 4.29 -5.03
CA ILE A 155 -4.01 3.94 -5.40
C ILE A 155 -3.60 4.65 -6.70
N PHE A 156 -4.41 4.51 -7.76
CA PHE A 156 -4.06 5.10 -9.05
C PHE A 156 -4.11 6.62 -9.04
N LYS A 157 -5.09 7.21 -8.35
CA LYS A 157 -5.15 8.66 -8.16
C LYS A 157 -3.94 9.20 -7.39
N SER A 158 -3.50 8.48 -6.36
CA SER A 158 -2.29 8.85 -5.63
C SER A 158 -1.04 8.81 -6.52
N LEU A 159 -0.91 7.79 -7.35
CA LEU A 159 0.19 7.69 -8.33
C LEU A 159 0.16 8.83 -9.34
N MET A 160 -1.02 9.18 -9.86
CA MET A 160 -1.19 10.32 -10.77
C MET A 160 -0.87 11.68 -10.13
N LEU A 161 -0.97 11.79 -8.81
CA LEU A 161 -0.56 12.99 -8.08
C LEU A 161 0.94 13.02 -7.78
N ILE A 162 1.53 11.86 -7.46
CA ILE A 162 2.93 11.76 -7.03
C ILE A 162 3.89 11.74 -8.22
N LEU A 163 3.69 10.82 -9.18
CA LEU A 163 4.70 10.52 -10.21
C LEU A 163 5.07 11.73 -11.09
N PRO A 164 4.12 12.60 -11.54
CA PRO A 164 4.47 13.79 -12.30
C PRO A 164 5.31 14.80 -11.52
N ASN A 165 5.21 14.75 -10.20
CA ASN A 165 5.90 15.65 -9.27
C ASN A 165 7.16 15.04 -8.66
N LEU A 166 7.45 13.77 -8.93
CA LEU A 166 8.65 13.11 -8.45
C LEU A 166 9.86 13.54 -9.29
N LYS A 167 10.96 13.89 -8.65
CA LYS A 167 12.19 14.22 -9.38
C LYS A 167 12.82 12.97 -9.98
N ASN A 168 13.67 13.16 -10.98
CA ASN A 168 14.59 12.09 -11.39
C ASN A 168 15.40 11.62 -10.18
N GLU A 169 15.63 10.31 -10.02
CA GLU A 169 16.20 9.67 -8.83
C GLU A 169 15.36 9.80 -7.55
N GLY A 170 14.14 10.31 -7.62
CA GLY A 170 13.19 10.33 -6.50
C GLY A 170 12.72 8.94 -6.11
N ASN A 171 12.05 8.84 -4.96
CA ASN A 171 11.64 7.57 -4.38
C ASN A 171 10.13 7.52 -4.16
N LEU A 172 9.57 6.31 -4.16
CA LEU A 172 8.15 6.06 -3.92
C LEU A 172 7.97 5.00 -2.84
N ILE A 173 7.05 5.26 -1.91
CA ILE A 173 6.50 4.24 -1.01
C ILE A 173 4.99 4.21 -1.23
N ILE A 174 4.46 3.07 -1.63
CA ILE A 174 3.02 2.92 -1.81
C ILE A 174 2.49 1.65 -1.17
N ASN A 175 1.37 1.78 -0.45
CA ASN A 175 0.62 0.66 0.09
C ASN A 175 -0.22 0.01 -1.02
N LEU A 176 -0.05 -1.29 -1.21
CA LEU A 176 -0.78 -2.10 -2.16
C LEU A 176 -1.55 -3.22 -1.45
N THR A 177 -2.48 -3.85 -2.16
CA THR A 177 -3.29 -4.94 -1.61
C THR A 177 -3.05 -6.25 -2.37
N ILE A 178 -2.91 -7.35 -1.61
CA ILE A 178 -2.84 -8.72 -2.15
C ILE A 178 -4.20 -9.44 -2.16
N LYS A 179 -5.30 -8.72 -1.99
CA LYS A 179 -6.67 -9.30 -2.05
C LYS A 179 -6.93 -9.96 -3.40
N ASN A 180 -6.39 -9.39 -4.47
CA ASN A 180 -6.32 -9.99 -5.80
C ASN A 180 -4.86 -10.07 -6.23
N VAL A 181 -4.33 -11.29 -6.32
CA VAL A 181 -2.93 -11.59 -6.62
C VAL A 181 -2.51 -11.10 -8.00
N GLU A 182 -3.35 -11.37 -9.00
CA GLU A 182 -3.09 -11.01 -10.39
C GLU A 182 -2.98 -9.49 -10.53
N LEU A 183 -3.91 -8.77 -9.91
CA LEU A 183 -3.91 -7.32 -9.92
C LEU A 183 -2.69 -6.74 -9.19
N ALA A 184 -2.35 -7.27 -8.01
CA ALA A 184 -1.17 -6.84 -7.27
C ALA A 184 0.10 -7.01 -8.10
N PHE A 185 0.24 -8.17 -8.76
CA PHE A 185 1.36 -8.46 -9.66
C PHE A 185 1.43 -7.46 -10.82
N ASN A 186 0.30 -7.17 -11.44
CA ASN A 186 0.22 -6.28 -12.58
C ASN A 186 0.52 -4.81 -12.20
N ILE A 187 0.06 -4.35 -11.03
CA ILE A 187 0.42 -3.01 -10.52
C ILE A 187 1.94 -2.93 -10.33
N VAL A 188 2.55 -3.94 -9.71
CA VAL A 188 4.01 -4.00 -9.56
C VAL A 188 4.70 -4.01 -10.92
N ASN A 189 4.18 -4.79 -11.89
CA ASN A 189 4.72 -4.86 -13.24
C ASN A 189 4.70 -3.50 -13.97
N ILE A 190 3.70 -2.66 -13.70
CA ILE A 190 3.61 -1.31 -14.27
C ILE A 190 4.56 -0.35 -13.56
N LEU A 191 4.71 -0.49 -12.24
CA LEU A 191 5.51 0.44 -11.45
C LEU A 191 7.01 0.18 -11.55
N HIS A 192 7.44 -1.10 -11.54
CA HIS A 192 8.86 -1.41 -11.43
C HIS A 192 9.73 -0.82 -12.56
N PRO A 193 9.30 -0.75 -13.84
CA PRO A 193 10.13 -0.17 -14.90
C PRO A 193 10.38 1.32 -14.75
N MET A 194 9.56 2.01 -13.95
CA MET A 194 9.68 3.44 -13.67
C MET A 194 10.80 3.77 -12.68
N PHE A 195 11.42 2.75 -12.06
CA PHE A 195 12.45 2.92 -11.04
C PHE A 195 13.72 2.15 -11.41
N ASN A 196 14.86 2.61 -10.91
CA ASN A 196 16.14 1.92 -11.09
C ASN A 196 16.12 0.56 -10.37
N THR A 197 15.58 0.54 -9.15
CA THR A 197 15.34 -0.69 -8.40
C THR A 197 14.03 -0.61 -7.63
N PHE A 198 13.51 -1.76 -7.21
CA PHE A 198 12.34 -1.83 -6.36
C PHE A 198 12.46 -2.95 -5.33
N LYS A 199 11.65 -2.83 -4.28
CA LYS A 199 11.51 -3.84 -3.23
C LYS A 199 10.05 -3.97 -2.84
N LEU A 200 9.58 -5.19 -2.63
CA LEU A 200 8.29 -5.47 -2.02
C LEU A 200 8.50 -5.89 -0.58
N TRP A 201 7.67 -5.38 0.31
CA TRP A 201 7.78 -5.69 1.73
C TRP A 201 6.42 -5.77 2.40
N LYS A 202 6.33 -6.66 3.39
CA LYS A 202 5.18 -6.82 4.28
C LYS A 202 5.69 -7.04 5.70
N SER A 203 5.12 -6.32 6.68
CA SER A 203 5.43 -6.57 8.08
C SER A 203 5.10 -8.01 8.46
N SER A 204 6.00 -8.64 9.21
CA SER A 204 5.77 -9.94 9.83
C SER A 204 5.15 -9.84 11.23
N ASN A 205 5.15 -8.66 11.81
CA ASN A 205 4.69 -8.38 13.17
C ASN A 205 3.32 -7.71 13.16
N ILE A 206 3.30 -6.45 12.72
CA ILE A 206 2.11 -5.61 12.70
C ILE A 206 1.46 -5.77 11.33
N TRP A 207 0.13 -5.96 11.29
CA TRP A 207 -0.64 -6.17 10.05
C TRP A 207 -0.21 -7.37 9.19
N SER A 208 0.45 -8.35 9.81
CA SER A 208 0.90 -9.55 9.08
C SER A 208 -0.25 -10.33 8.44
N THR A 209 -1.43 -10.34 9.04
CA THR A 209 -2.67 -10.94 8.54
C THR A 209 -3.41 -10.08 7.53
N LYS A 210 -3.22 -8.75 7.53
CA LYS A 210 -3.89 -7.82 6.63
C LYS A 210 -3.54 -8.07 5.15
N ASN A 211 -4.37 -7.56 4.25
CA ASN A 211 -4.14 -7.67 2.80
C ASN A 211 -3.04 -6.75 2.28
N THR A 212 -2.50 -5.88 3.12
CA THR A 212 -1.57 -4.82 2.73
C THR A 212 -0.14 -5.32 2.61
N PHE A 213 0.59 -4.77 1.65
CA PHE A 213 2.03 -4.82 1.51
C PHE A 213 2.53 -3.53 0.88
N TYR A 214 3.82 -3.28 0.88
CA TYR A 214 4.40 -2.04 0.39
C TYR A 214 5.29 -2.30 -0.83
N PHE A 215 5.16 -1.41 -1.82
CA PHE A 215 6.11 -1.27 -2.91
C PHE A 215 7.02 -0.09 -2.60
N PHE A 216 8.31 -0.33 -2.63
CA PHE A 216 9.35 0.68 -2.53
C PHE A 216 10.01 0.83 -3.89
N GLY A 217 9.87 1.99 -4.52
CA GLY A 217 10.57 2.36 -5.75
C GLY A 217 11.73 3.28 -5.45
N TYR A 218 12.90 2.97 -5.98
CA TYR A 218 14.13 3.74 -5.77
C TYR A 218 14.68 4.23 -7.09
N GLY A 219 14.97 5.53 -7.16
CA GLY A 219 15.53 6.16 -8.34
C GLY A 219 14.52 6.21 -9.50
N PHE A 220 13.58 7.13 -9.43
CA PHE A 220 12.59 7.35 -10.48
C PHE A 220 13.25 7.80 -11.78
N LYS A 221 12.85 7.22 -12.93
CA LYS A 221 13.46 7.44 -14.24
C LYS A 221 12.80 8.53 -15.07
N ASP A 222 11.85 9.27 -14.50
CA ASP A 222 11.07 10.32 -15.18
C ASP A 222 10.39 9.86 -16.48
N ASN A 223 9.92 8.62 -16.48
CA ASN A 223 9.24 7.97 -17.62
C ASN A 223 7.74 7.75 -17.34
N TYR A 224 7.12 8.65 -16.59
CA TYR A 224 5.71 8.59 -16.27
C TYR A 224 4.84 8.78 -17.52
N SER A 225 3.83 7.92 -17.66
CA SER A 225 2.76 8.07 -18.66
C SER A 225 1.40 8.20 -17.97
N SER A 226 0.79 9.37 -18.08
CA SER A 226 -0.57 9.62 -17.55
C SER A 226 -1.63 8.77 -18.24
N GLU A 227 -1.41 8.39 -19.47
CA GLU A 227 -2.33 7.57 -20.26
C GLU A 227 -2.51 6.17 -19.66
N ILE A 228 -1.42 5.52 -19.23
CA ILE A 228 -1.48 4.20 -18.58
C ILE A 228 -2.40 4.24 -17.37
N PHE A 229 -2.24 5.24 -16.50
CA PHE A 229 -3.02 5.34 -15.27
C PHE A 229 -4.47 5.77 -15.53
N SER A 230 -4.69 6.63 -16.54
CA SER A 230 -6.04 7.03 -16.95
C SER A 230 -6.84 5.85 -17.50
N ASN A 231 -6.22 5.03 -18.36
CA ASN A 231 -6.84 3.81 -18.87
C ASN A 231 -7.19 2.83 -17.76
N MET A 232 -6.32 2.68 -16.76
CA MET A 232 -6.58 1.84 -15.59
C MET A 232 -7.77 2.34 -14.75
N LEU A 233 -7.87 3.65 -14.52
CA LEU A 233 -9.00 4.23 -13.81
C LEU A 233 -10.31 4.00 -14.56
N GLU A 234 -10.33 4.11 -15.88
CA GLU A 234 -11.50 3.80 -16.68
C GLU A 234 -11.92 2.33 -16.57
N MET A 235 -10.96 1.40 -16.63
CA MET A 235 -11.23 -0.03 -16.47
C MET A 235 -11.83 -0.35 -15.10
N ILE A 236 -11.36 0.29 -14.02
CA ILE A 236 -11.92 0.16 -12.68
C ILE A 236 -13.36 0.66 -12.63
N LYS A 237 -13.63 1.82 -13.23
CA LYS A 237 -14.95 2.43 -13.28
C LYS A 237 -16.00 1.52 -13.91
N TYR A 238 -15.62 0.78 -14.94
CA TYR A 238 -16.52 -0.20 -15.58
C TYR A 238 -16.53 -1.56 -14.89
N LYS A 239 -15.88 -1.70 -13.73
CA LYS A 239 -15.74 -2.97 -12.98
C LYS A 239 -15.20 -4.14 -13.84
N HIS A 240 -14.55 -3.82 -14.93
CA HIS A 240 -13.75 -4.79 -15.64
C HIS A 240 -12.48 -5.08 -14.84
N SER A 241 -12.01 -6.33 -14.89
CA SER A 241 -10.66 -6.60 -14.36
C SER A 241 -9.69 -5.68 -15.09
N PRO A 242 -9.01 -4.74 -14.43
CA PRO A 242 -8.23 -3.73 -15.12
C PRO A 242 -7.07 -4.29 -15.91
N ILE A 243 -6.92 -5.61 -15.94
CA ILE A 243 -5.68 -6.17 -16.43
C ILE A 243 -5.98 -7.45 -17.17
N ASN A 244 -5.82 -7.35 -18.47
CA ASN A 244 -5.71 -8.48 -19.37
C ASN A 244 -4.43 -9.26 -19.09
N ASP A 245 -4.46 -10.55 -19.40
CA ASP A 245 -3.49 -11.61 -19.15
C ASP A 245 -2.06 -11.39 -19.69
N HIS A 246 -1.65 -10.15 -19.95
CA HIS A 246 -0.39 -9.85 -20.61
C HIS A 246 0.61 -9.17 -19.66
N PHE A 247 1.46 -10.00 -19.07
CA PHE A 247 2.75 -9.53 -18.61
C PHE A 247 3.56 -9.05 -19.80
N THR A 248 3.95 -7.77 -19.80
CA THR A 248 4.67 -7.15 -20.91
C THR A 248 6.19 -7.15 -20.72
N GLY A 249 6.68 -7.64 -19.57
CA GLY A 249 8.09 -7.70 -19.24
C GLY A 249 8.80 -8.97 -19.72
N THR A 250 10.10 -9.04 -19.44
CA THR A 250 10.95 -10.20 -19.69
C THR A 250 10.68 -11.34 -18.69
N ILE A 251 11.10 -12.55 -19.03
CA ILE A 251 11.02 -13.70 -18.11
C ILE A 251 11.79 -13.44 -16.80
N GLU A 252 12.91 -12.74 -16.89
CA GLU A 252 13.73 -12.35 -15.73
C GLU A 252 12.97 -11.40 -14.82
N GLU A 253 12.36 -10.37 -15.34
CA GLU A 253 11.53 -9.42 -14.58
C GLU A 253 10.36 -10.14 -13.90
N TYR A 254 9.70 -11.03 -14.62
CA TYR A 254 8.65 -11.88 -14.04
C TYR A 254 9.16 -12.67 -12.82
N LYS A 255 10.31 -13.31 -12.93
CA LYS A 255 10.90 -14.09 -11.83
C LYS A 255 11.21 -13.21 -10.63
N ILE A 256 11.78 -12.02 -10.85
CA ILE A 256 12.11 -11.08 -9.78
C ILE A 256 10.85 -10.64 -9.03
N ILE A 257 9.80 -10.25 -9.74
CA ILE A 257 8.53 -9.88 -9.12
C ILE A 257 7.92 -11.08 -8.39
N TYR A 258 7.90 -12.24 -9.03
CA TYR A 258 7.34 -13.47 -8.47
C TYR A 258 8.01 -13.86 -7.15
N GLU A 259 9.33 -13.87 -7.07
CA GLU A 259 10.06 -14.22 -5.86
C GLU A 259 9.82 -13.21 -4.71
N GLN A 260 9.68 -11.94 -5.01
CA GLN A 260 9.33 -10.95 -4.00
C GLN A 260 7.86 -11.11 -3.53
N MET A 261 6.92 -11.31 -4.45
CA MET A 261 5.51 -11.56 -4.13
C MET A 261 5.34 -12.85 -3.31
N LYS A 262 6.10 -13.88 -3.63
CA LYS A 262 6.12 -15.14 -2.88
C LYS A 262 6.44 -14.90 -1.40
N LYS A 263 7.45 -14.11 -1.10
CA LYS A 263 7.81 -13.73 0.29
C LYS A 263 6.66 -13.02 1.01
N ILE A 264 5.95 -12.13 0.30
CA ILE A 264 4.75 -11.46 0.83
C ILE A 264 3.67 -12.48 1.22
N TYR A 265 3.40 -13.46 0.35
CA TYR A 265 2.42 -14.52 0.63
C TYR A 265 2.84 -15.45 1.77
N GLU A 266 4.11 -15.84 1.81
CA GLU A 266 4.65 -16.70 2.87
C GLU A 266 4.53 -16.00 4.23
N THR A 267 4.81 -14.72 4.32
CA THR A 267 4.63 -13.92 5.55
C THR A 267 3.17 -13.99 6.03
N ARG A 268 2.23 -13.77 5.13
CA ARG A 268 0.80 -13.81 5.47
C ARG A 268 0.31 -15.20 5.84
N ILE A 269 0.76 -16.22 5.11
CA ILE A 269 0.42 -17.62 5.40
C ILE A 269 0.86 -17.99 6.81
N LYS A 270 2.08 -17.67 7.21
CA LYS A 270 2.60 -17.92 8.56
C LYS A 270 1.76 -17.23 9.63
N ALA A 271 1.38 -15.97 9.40
CA ALA A 271 0.53 -15.23 10.33
C ALA A 271 -0.85 -15.88 10.50
N TRP A 272 -1.49 -16.26 9.41
CA TRP A 272 -2.79 -16.94 9.47
C TRP A 272 -2.71 -18.33 10.09
N GLU A 273 -1.66 -19.11 9.83
CA GLU A 273 -1.45 -20.42 10.47
C GLU A 273 -1.30 -20.29 11.98
N SER A 274 -0.54 -19.28 12.45
CA SER A 274 -0.41 -19.00 13.89
C SER A 274 -1.76 -18.68 14.52
N LEU A 275 -2.51 -17.74 13.94
CA LEU A 275 -3.80 -17.30 14.47
C LEU A 275 -4.82 -18.45 14.53
N ILE A 276 -4.92 -19.25 13.46
CA ILE A 276 -5.83 -20.41 13.40
C ILE A 276 -5.45 -21.47 14.45
N ASN A 277 -4.15 -21.71 14.66
CA ASN A 277 -3.68 -22.68 15.65
C ASN A 277 -3.95 -22.21 17.08
N ASP A 278 -3.77 -20.93 17.36
CA ASP A 278 -4.03 -20.34 18.68
C ASP A 278 -5.52 -20.36 19.01
N SER A 279 -6.38 -20.05 18.06
CA SER A 279 -7.84 -20.16 18.19
C SER A 279 -8.28 -21.60 18.51
N ASN A 280 -7.73 -22.60 17.79
CA ASN A 280 -8.03 -24.01 18.06
C ASN A 280 -7.59 -24.44 19.46
N ARG A 281 -6.44 -23.94 19.97
CA ARG A 281 -5.95 -24.24 21.32
C ARG A 281 -6.86 -23.64 22.40
N GLN A 282 -7.36 -22.41 22.18
CA GLN A 282 -8.28 -21.76 23.13
C GLN A 282 -9.63 -22.49 23.18
N ASN A 283 -10.18 -22.87 22.04
CA ASN A 283 -11.42 -23.64 21.96
C ASN A 283 -11.31 -25.00 22.67
N ASN A 284 -10.21 -25.74 22.46
CA ASN A 284 -9.97 -26.99 23.14
C ASN A 284 -9.89 -26.84 24.67
N LYS A 285 -9.35 -25.73 25.20
CA LYS A 285 -9.31 -25.46 26.65
C LYS A 285 -10.69 -25.12 27.23
N ARG A 286 -11.62 -24.58 26.42
CA ARG A 286 -13.01 -24.30 26.89
C ARG A 286 -13.85 -25.57 27.03
N TYR A 287 -13.50 -26.65 26.30
CA TYR A 287 -14.21 -27.94 26.37
C TYR A 287 -13.66 -28.90 27.43
N ILE A 288 -12.55 -28.57 28.09
CA ILE A 288 -11.91 -29.39 29.15
C ILE A 288 -12.26 -28.87 30.57
N LYS A 289 -13.01 -27.81 30.68
CA LYS A 289 -13.59 -27.29 31.93
C LYS A 289 -15.08 -27.62 32.01
#